data_00bbad301906d4e1ed57b89f9c0ec11e
#
_entry.id   00bbad301906d4e1ed57b89f9c0ec11e
#
_cell.length_a   1.000
_cell.length_b   1.000
_cell.length_c   1.000
_cell.angle_alpha   90.00
_cell.angle_beta   90.00
_cell.angle_gamma   90.00
#
_symmetry.space_group_name_H-M   'P 1'
#
loop_
_entity.id
_entity.type
_entity.pdbx_description
1 polymer ?
#
loop_
_entity_poly.entity_id
_entity_poly.type
_entity_poly.pdbx_seq_one_letter_code
_entity_poly.pdbx_strand_id
1 'polypeptide(L)'
;MNTSPLKIIALLGPTNTGKTFVAIEKMLEFKTGIFGLPLRLLAREVYDKCVDKVGVEKVALITGEEKIIPSTACYFICTVESMPKDKLVDFVAIDEIQMCADRERGHIFTERLLESRGTKLTMFLGSQVMAKIIKDLVDDVEFEKKERYSKLSYSGIKKISRLDRKVAIIAFSIEEVYAIAELVRRQKGGAAVIM
;
A
#
# COMPACT_ATOMS: atom_id res chain seq x y z
N MET A 1 10.36 -6.07 -32.78
CA MET A 1 9.56 -5.88 -31.59
C MET A 1 10.23 -4.79 -30.76
N ASN A 2 9.67 -3.59 -30.70
CA ASN A 2 10.21 -2.51 -29.87
C ASN A 2 9.90 -2.83 -28.40
N THR A 3 10.80 -3.53 -27.73
CA THR A 3 10.73 -3.65 -26.27
C THR A 3 11.25 -2.33 -25.70
N SER A 4 10.31 -1.45 -25.29
CA SER A 4 10.70 -0.33 -24.44
C SER A 4 11.47 -0.88 -23.24
N PRO A 5 12.58 -0.25 -22.84
CA PRO A 5 13.34 -0.73 -21.69
C PRO A 5 12.45 -0.80 -20.45
N LEU A 6 12.67 -1.81 -19.62
CA LEU A 6 12.04 -1.94 -18.31
C LEU A 6 12.28 -0.64 -17.52
N LYS A 7 11.19 0.01 -17.12
CA LYS A 7 11.26 1.22 -16.29
C LYS A 7 10.95 0.86 -14.82
N ILE A 8 11.77 1.35 -13.91
CA ILE A 8 11.54 1.20 -12.47
C ILE A 8 11.42 2.59 -11.85
N ILE A 9 10.33 2.83 -11.16
CA ILE A 9 10.05 4.10 -10.47
C ILE A 9 9.88 3.87 -8.97
N ALA A 10 10.61 4.61 -8.16
CA ALA A 10 10.38 4.71 -6.73
C ALA A 10 9.63 6.03 -6.43
N LEU A 11 8.32 5.93 -6.24
CA LEU A 11 7.44 7.06 -5.90
C LEU A 11 7.39 7.21 -4.38
N LEU A 12 8.23 8.09 -3.85
CA LEU A 12 8.46 8.21 -2.41
C LEU A 12 7.91 9.54 -1.86
N GLY A 13 7.52 9.51 -0.59
CA GLY A 13 7.02 10.69 0.10
C GLY A 13 6.25 10.33 1.37
N PRO A 14 5.81 11.33 2.15
CA PRO A 14 5.04 11.09 3.36
C PRO A 14 3.67 10.46 3.07
N THR A 15 2.93 10.10 4.10
CA THR A 15 1.54 9.66 3.99
C THR A 15 0.64 10.78 3.45
N ASN A 16 -0.52 10.43 2.89
CA ASN A 16 -1.51 11.36 2.34
C ASN A 16 -0.95 12.26 1.20
N THR A 17 -0.29 11.64 0.24
CA THR A 17 0.24 12.28 -0.97
C THR A 17 -0.36 11.72 -2.25
N GLY A 18 -1.31 10.78 -2.15
CA GLY A 18 -1.98 10.15 -3.29
C GLY A 18 -1.12 9.16 -4.07
N LYS A 19 -0.04 8.61 -3.51
CA LYS A 19 0.84 7.62 -4.18
C LYS A 19 0.07 6.42 -4.71
N THR A 20 -0.75 5.81 -3.86
CA THR A 20 -1.57 4.64 -4.22
C THR A 20 -2.54 4.96 -5.36
N PHE A 21 -3.16 6.15 -5.34
CA PHE A 21 -4.03 6.61 -6.43
C PHE A 21 -3.25 6.73 -7.75
N VAL A 22 -2.07 7.36 -7.73
CA VAL A 22 -1.21 7.48 -8.92
C VAL A 22 -0.83 6.11 -9.48
N ALA A 23 -0.52 5.14 -8.61
CA ALA A 23 -0.18 3.78 -9.04
C ALA A 23 -1.38 3.04 -9.66
N ILE A 24 -2.61 3.23 -9.13
CA ILE A 24 -3.82 2.69 -9.74
C ILE A 24 -4.02 3.25 -11.14
N GLU A 25 -4.00 4.59 -11.30
CA GLU A 25 -4.16 5.22 -12.61
C GLU A 25 -3.11 4.70 -13.59
N LYS A 26 -1.85 4.62 -13.13
CA LYS A 26 -0.75 4.15 -13.95
C LYS A 26 -0.89 2.68 -14.34
N MET A 27 -1.32 1.82 -13.44
CA MET A 27 -1.59 0.40 -13.72
C MET A 27 -2.62 0.23 -14.84
N LEU A 28 -3.68 1.03 -14.81
CA LEU A 28 -4.80 0.93 -15.76
C LEU A 28 -4.46 1.46 -17.17
N GLU A 29 -3.29 2.12 -17.35
CA GLU A 29 -2.76 2.44 -18.67
C GLU A 29 -2.17 1.21 -19.40
N PHE A 30 -1.89 0.14 -18.68
CA PHE A 30 -1.32 -1.11 -19.21
C PHE A 30 -2.39 -2.18 -19.38
N LYS A 31 -2.09 -3.19 -20.21
CA LYS A 31 -3.03 -4.30 -20.46
C LYS A 31 -3.18 -5.24 -19.27
N THR A 32 -2.11 -5.42 -18.52
CA THR A 32 -2.04 -6.33 -17.39
C THR A 32 -1.26 -5.72 -16.22
N GLY A 33 -1.65 -6.01 -14.98
CA GLY A 33 -0.95 -5.47 -13.82
C GLY A 33 -1.14 -6.27 -12.54
N ILE A 34 -0.17 -6.16 -11.65
CA ILE A 34 -0.23 -6.68 -10.27
C ILE A 34 0.05 -5.52 -9.32
N PHE A 35 -0.77 -5.41 -8.27
CA PHE A 35 -0.56 -4.43 -7.21
C PHE A 35 -0.54 -5.11 -5.84
N GLY A 36 0.62 -5.11 -5.19
CA GLY A 36 0.83 -5.63 -3.85
C GLY A 36 0.64 -4.56 -2.78
N LEU A 37 -0.23 -4.83 -1.82
CA LEU A 37 -0.58 -3.94 -0.71
C LEU A 37 -0.23 -4.57 0.64
N PRO A 38 0.07 -3.78 1.68
CA PRO A 38 0.51 -4.30 2.96
C PRO A 38 -0.61 -4.93 3.80
N LEU A 39 -1.87 -4.54 3.56
CA LEU A 39 -3.03 -4.91 4.37
C LEU A 39 -4.20 -5.37 3.50
N ARG A 40 -4.97 -6.36 3.98
CA ARG A 40 -6.17 -6.90 3.33
C ARG A 40 -7.21 -5.81 3.06
N LEU A 41 -7.48 -4.94 4.03
CA LEU A 41 -8.45 -3.87 3.88
C LEU A 41 -8.05 -2.88 2.78
N LEU A 42 -6.76 -2.56 2.66
CA LEU A 42 -6.26 -1.72 1.57
C LEU A 42 -6.35 -2.42 0.23
N ALA A 43 -6.05 -3.72 0.18
CA ALA A 43 -6.22 -4.51 -1.04
C ALA A 43 -7.68 -4.52 -1.49
N ARG A 44 -8.62 -4.69 -0.57
CA ARG A 44 -10.06 -4.62 -0.86
C ARG A 44 -10.48 -3.24 -1.36
N GLU A 45 -10.05 -2.17 -0.71
CA GLU A 45 -10.35 -0.79 -1.14
C GLU A 45 -9.80 -0.49 -2.54
N VAL A 46 -8.58 -0.93 -2.85
CA VAL A 46 -7.98 -0.75 -4.18
C VAL A 46 -8.71 -1.61 -5.22
N TYR A 47 -9.07 -2.85 -4.87
CA TYR A 47 -9.87 -3.73 -5.72
C TYR A 47 -11.20 -3.06 -6.10
N ASP A 48 -11.97 -2.57 -5.12
CA ASP A 48 -13.26 -1.91 -5.36
C ASP A 48 -13.09 -0.69 -6.29
N LYS A 49 -12.06 0.15 -6.07
CA LYS A 49 -11.72 1.29 -6.94
C LYS A 49 -11.38 0.86 -8.38
N CYS A 50 -10.68 -0.25 -8.55
CA CYS A 50 -10.36 -0.78 -9.87
C CYS A 50 -11.61 -1.35 -10.56
N VAL A 51 -12.46 -2.08 -9.83
CA VAL A 51 -13.74 -2.61 -10.33
C VAL A 51 -14.63 -1.49 -10.83
N ASP A 52 -14.75 -0.39 -10.08
CA ASP A 52 -15.54 0.79 -10.48
C ASP A 52 -15.06 1.41 -11.80
N LYS A 53 -13.75 1.26 -12.13
CA LYS A 53 -13.17 1.85 -13.34
C LYS A 53 -13.21 0.93 -14.56
N VAL A 54 -13.00 -0.36 -14.38
CA VAL A 54 -12.75 -1.29 -15.49
C VAL A 54 -13.66 -2.52 -15.52
N GLY A 55 -14.53 -2.68 -14.54
CA GLY A 55 -15.47 -3.81 -14.41
C GLY A 55 -14.91 -4.98 -13.60
N VAL A 56 -15.81 -5.68 -12.91
CA VAL A 56 -15.48 -6.77 -11.98
C VAL A 56 -14.82 -7.96 -12.67
N GLU A 57 -15.14 -8.21 -13.93
CA GLU A 57 -14.59 -9.33 -14.71
C GLU A 57 -13.10 -9.15 -15.05
N LYS A 58 -12.55 -7.93 -14.96
CA LYS A 58 -11.15 -7.63 -15.26
C LYS A 58 -10.22 -7.60 -14.05
N VAL A 59 -10.79 -7.59 -12.85
CA VAL A 59 -10.02 -7.38 -11.61
C VAL A 59 -10.09 -8.62 -10.73
N ALA A 60 -8.95 -9.12 -10.30
CA ALA A 60 -8.84 -10.16 -9.28
C ALA A 60 -8.44 -9.56 -7.93
N LEU A 61 -8.98 -10.12 -6.85
CA LEU A 61 -8.54 -9.89 -5.48
C LEU A 61 -7.93 -11.16 -4.92
N ILE A 62 -6.69 -11.08 -4.43
CA ILE A 62 -5.98 -12.24 -3.85
C ILE A 62 -5.37 -11.85 -2.50
N THR A 63 -5.97 -12.34 -1.44
CA THR A 63 -5.46 -12.19 -0.07
C THR A 63 -5.37 -13.56 0.60
N GLY A 64 -4.84 -13.61 1.82
CA GLY A 64 -4.80 -14.85 2.58
C GLY A 64 -6.18 -15.45 2.89
N GLU A 65 -7.21 -14.61 2.95
CA GLU A 65 -8.56 -15.03 3.34
C GLU A 65 -9.57 -14.96 2.17
N GLU A 66 -9.34 -14.10 1.20
CA GLU A 66 -10.29 -13.85 0.11
C GLU A 66 -9.63 -14.01 -1.25
N LYS A 67 -10.27 -14.77 -2.13
CA LYS A 67 -9.83 -14.98 -3.52
C LYS A 67 -11.01 -14.80 -4.46
N ILE A 68 -10.97 -13.72 -5.23
CA ILE A 68 -11.91 -13.44 -6.33
C ILE A 68 -11.06 -13.39 -7.59
N ILE A 69 -11.17 -14.39 -8.46
CA ILE A 69 -10.31 -14.50 -9.66
C ILE A 69 -11.20 -14.82 -10.87
N PRO A 70 -11.77 -13.80 -11.50
CA PRO A 70 -12.48 -13.99 -12.78
C PRO A 70 -11.52 -14.57 -13.84
N SER A 71 -12.04 -15.41 -14.73
CA SER A 71 -11.23 -16.03 -15.79
C SER A 71 -10.63 -15.02 -16.77
N THR A 72 -11.24 -13.84 -16.89
CA THR A 72 -10.82 -12.74 -17.75
C THR A 72 -9.99 -11.68 -17.02
N ALA A 73 -9.66 -11.91 -15.74
CA ALA A 73 -8.91 -10.96 -14.94
C ALA A 73 -7.52 -10.67 -15.53
N CYS A 74 -7.24 -9.38 -15.71
CA CYS A 74 -5.97 -8.88 -16.17
C CYS A 74 -5.26 -7.98 -15.14
N TYR A 75 -5.98 -7.52 -14.12
CA TYR A 75 -5.44 -6.77 -12.99
C TYR A 75 -5.59 -7.57 -11.70
N PHE A 76 -4.49 -7.75 -10.97
CA PHE A 76 -4.42 -8.58 -9.77
C PHE A 76 -4.08 -7.69 -8.57
N ILE A 77 -5.07 -7.44 -7.73
CA ILE A 77 -4.91 -6.69 -6.49
C ILE A 77 -4.69 -7.70 -5.37
N CYS A 78 -3.56 -7.60 -4.69
CA CYS A 78 -3.11 -8.63 -3.76
C CYS A 78 -2.59 -8.04 -2.45
N THR A 79 -2.61 -8.82 -1.37
CA THR A 79 -1.61 -8.57 -0.33
C THR A 79 -0.23 -8.99 -0.84
N VAL A 80 0.84 -8.36 -0.35
CA VAL A 80 2.21 -8.59 -0.85
C VAL A 80 2.59 -10.07 -0.74
N GLU A 81 2.14 -10.76 0.31
CA GLU A 81 2.34 -12.20 0.52
C GLU A 81 1.65 -13.06 -0.54
N SER A 82 0.49 -12.60 -1.01
CA SER A 82 -0.36 -13.36 -1.94
C SER A 82 -0.12 -13.02 -3.40
N MET A 83 0.86 -12.16 -3.69
CA MET A 83 1.21 -11.80 -5.08
C MET A 83 1.66 -13.04 -5.87
N PRO A 84 1.08 -13.30 -7.05
CA PRO A 84 1.55 -14.36 -7.95
C PRO A 84 3.02 -14.17 -8.32
N LYS A 85 3.84 -15.22 -8.17
CA LYS A 85 5.29 -15.16 -8.50
C LYS A 85 5.56 -15.41 -10.00
N ASP A 86 4.77 -16.28 -10.61
CA ASP A 86 5.02 -16.79 -11.96
C ASP A 86 4.23 -16.09 -13.07
N LYS A 87 3.51 -15.01 -12.71
CA LYS A 87 2.67 -14.29 -13.66
C LYS A 87 3.41 -13.10 -14.27
N LEU A 88 3.70 -13.19 -15.56
CA LEU A 88 4.24 -12.06 -16.31
C LEU A 88 3.14 -11.04 -16.62
N VAL A 89 3.33 -9.80 -16.20
CA VAL A 89 2.42 -8.68 -16.42
C VAL A 89 3.19 -7.44 -16.90
N ASP A 90 2.48 -6.52 -17.55
CA ASP A 90 3.08 -5.26 -18.01
C ASP A 90 3.52 -4.35 -16.86
N PHE A 91 2.70 -4.32 -15.79
CA PHE A 91 2.88 -3.41 -14.67
C PHE A 91 2.92 -4.17 -13.34
N VAL A 92 3.83 -3.78 -12.46
CA VAL A 92 3.88 -4.24 -11.06
C VAL A 92 4.01 -3.03 -10.15
N ALA A 93 3.21 -2.97 -9.09
CA ALA A 93 3.40 -2.01 -8.01
C ALA A 93 3.44 -2.71 -6.64
N ILE A 94 4.24 -2.15 -5.73
CA ILE A 94 4.32 -2.57 -4.33
C ILE A 94 4.18 -1.34 -3.46
N ASP A 95 3.12 -1.31 -2.64
CA ASP A 95 2.86 -0.21 -1.71
C ASP A 95 3.54 -0.44 -0.36
N GLU A 96 3.81 0.66 0.33
CA GLU A 96 4.44 0.71 1.66
C GLU A 96 5.77 -0.08 1.72
N ILE A 97 6.65 0.13 0.72
CA ILE A 97 7.91 -0.61 0.57
C ILE A 97 8.84 -0.50 1.79
N GLN A 98 8.67 0.48 2.68
CA GLN A 98 9.41 0.55 3.95
C GLN A 98 9.07 -0.61 4.89
N MET A 99 8.03 -1.41 4.60
CA MET A 99 7.75 -2.66 5.30
C MET A 99 8.88 -3.70 5.14
N CYS A 100 9.85 -3.48 4.24
CA CYS A 100 11.11 -4.25 4.24
C CYS A 100 11.82 -4.26 5.60
N ALA A 101 11.62 -3.21 6.43
CA ALA A 101 12.19 -3.12 7.78
C ALA A 101 11.32 -3.79 8.87
N ASP A 102 10.16 -4.33 8.52
CA ASP A 102 9.30 -5.05 9.47
C ASP A 102 9.97 -6.35 9.95
N ARG A 103 9.88 -6.64 11.26
CA ARG A 103 10.57 -7.80 11.86
C ARG A 103 10.03 -9.15 11.40
N GLU A 104 8.72 -9.22 11.14
CA GLU A 104 8.04 -10.48 10.79
C GLU A 104 7.89 -10.61 9.27
N ARG A 105 7.43 -9.55 8.61
CA ARG A 105 7.04 -9.56 7.19
C ARG A 105 8.09 -8.96 6.26
N GLY A 106 9.14 -8.32 6.80
CA GLY A 106 10.12 -7.57 6.01
C GLY A 106 10.83 -8.41 4.95
N HIS A 107 11.08 -9.69 5.24
CA HIS A 107 11.71 -10.60 4.28
C HIS A 107 10.86 -10.78 3.00
N ILE A 108 9.53 -10.78 3.11
CA ILE A 108 8.63 -10.90 1.96
C ILE A 108 8.68 -9.62 1.10
N PHE A 109 8.61 -8.44 1.73
CA PHE A 109 8.73 -7.17 1.03
C PHE A 109 10.09 -7.01 0.37
N THR A 110 11.16 -7.47 1.01
CA THR A 110 12.52 -7.45 0.45
C THR A 110 12.62 -8.37 -0.78
N GLU A 111 12.08 -9.57 -0.72
CA GLU A 111 11.98 -10.47 -1.89
C GLU A 111 11.27 -9.76 -3.05
N ARG A 112 10.14 -9.10 -2.78
CA ARG A 112 9.40 -8.37 -3.82
C ARG A 112 10.17 -7.18 -4.38
N LEU A 113 10.88 -6.44 -3.52
CA LEU A 113 11.74 -5.34 -3.95
C LEU A 113 12.83 -5.81 -4.91
N LEU A 114 13.43 -6.96 -4.64
CA LEU A 114 14.55 -7.50 -5.42
C LEU A 114 14.08 -8.23 -6.69
N GLU A 115 12.99 -8.96 -6.64
CA GLU A 115 12.62 -9.93 -7.68
C GLU A 115 11.40 -9.54 -8.52
N SER A 116 10.43 -8.79 -7.96
CA SER A 116 9.19 -8.52 -8.68
C SER A 116 9.38 -7.42 -9.72
N ARG A 117 9.11 -7.75 -10.99
CA ARG A 117 9.23 -6.82 -12.10
C ARG A 117 8.04 -6.93 -13.06
N GLY A 118 7.50 -5.79 -13.47
CA GLY A 118 6.62 -5.70 -14.62
C GLY A 118 7.45 -5.70 -15.90
N THR A 119 6.91 -6.20 -17.00
CA THR A 119 7.65 -6.23 -18.27
C THR A 119 7.86 -4.85 -18.88
N LYS A 120 7.09 -3.85 -18.45
CA LYS A 120 7.18 -2.45 -18.91
C LYS A 120 7.47 -1.47 -17.80
N LEU A 121 6.76 -1.59 -16.67
CA LEU A 121 6.91 -0.66 -15.53
C LEU A 121 6.80 -1.39 -14.21
N THR A 122 7.74 -1.07 -13.31
CA THR A 122 7.66 -1.44 -11.89
C THR A 122 7.60 -0.18 -11.04
N MET A 123 6.70 -0.11 -10.07
CA MET A 123 6.60 1.01 -9.14
C MET A 123 6.75 0.54 -7.69
N PHE A 124 7.66 1.18 -6.97
CA PHE A 124 7.78 1.05 -5.51
C PHE A 124 7.23 2.31 -4.85
N LEU A 125 6.23 2.15 -3.98
CA LEU A 125 5.58 3.26 -3.28
C LEU A 125 5.95 3.20 -1.81
N GLY A 126 6.23 4.35 -1.20
CA GLY A 126 6.53 4.33 0.22
C GLY A 126 7.16 5.61 0.78
N SER A 127 7.80 5.46 1.92
CA SER A 127 8.46 6.56 2.63
C SER A 127 9.79 6.93 1.99
N GLN A 128 10.15 8.21 2.09
CA GLN A 128 11.43 8.75 1.62
C GLN A 128 12.66 8.09 2.27
N VAL A 129 12.51 7.47 3.43
CA VAL A 129 13.61 6.76 4.11
C VAL A 129 14.16 5.60 3.28
N MET A 130 13.35 5.05 2.37
CA MET A 130 13.75 3.94 1.48
C MET A 130 14.64 4.37 0.31
N ALA A 131 14.77 5.68 0.03
CA ALA A 131 15.46 6.15 -1.17
C ALA A 131 16.90 5.61 -1.28
N LYS A 132 17.68 5.66 -0.18
CA LYS A 132 19.04 5.14 -0.16
C LYS A 132 19.07 3.63 -0.36
N ILE A 133 18.23 2.90 0.37
CA ILE A 133 18.17 1.43 0.32
C ILE A 133 17.81 0.95 -1.09
N ILE A 134 16.78 1.56 -1.69
CA ILE A 134 16.35 1.21 -3.05
C ILE A 134 17.47 1.51 -4.05
N LYS A 135 18.15 2.65 -3.93
CA LYS A 135 19.28 3.02 -4.79
C LYS A 135 20.45 2.05 -4.70
N ASP A 136 20.71 1.50 -3.50
CA ASP A 136 21.81 0.57 -3.26
C ASP A 136 21.50 -0.87 -3.72
N LEU A 137 20.19 -1.23 -3.83
CA LEU A 137 19.75 -2.59 -4.10
C LEU A 137 19.10 -2.79 -5.49
N VAL A 138 18.66 -1.72 -6.14
CA VAL A 138 17.91 -1.79 -7.40
C VAL A 138 18.58 -0.88 -8.42
N ASP A 139 19.07 -1.48 -9.51
CA ASP A 139 19.67 -0.75 -10.61
C ASP A 139 18.63 0.02 -11.43
N ASP A 140 19.05 1.10 -12.08
CA ASP A 140 18.25 1.89 -13.04
C ASP A 140 16.91 2.41 -12.50
N VAL A 141 16.82 2.70 -11.20
CA VAL A 141 15.61 3.23 -10.57
C VAL A 141 15.52 4.75 -10.71
N GLU A 142 14.39 5.22 -11.21
CA GLU A 142 14.02 6.64 -11.22
C GLU A 142 13.29 6.99 -9.93
N PHE A 143 13.68 8.10 -9.28
CA PHE A 143 13.04 8.56 -8.06
C PHE A 143 12.08 9.71 -8.34
N GLU A 144 10.81 9.52 -7.97
CA GLU A 144 9.80 10.56 -7.95
C GLU A 144 9.41 10.90 -6.52
N LYS A 145 9.33 12.18 -6.20
CA LYS A 145 8.93 12.65 -4.87
C LYS A 145 7.54 13.26 -4.91
N LYS A 146 6.70 12.87 -3.95
CA LYS A 146 5.39 13.48 -3.73
C LYS A 146 5.38 14.26 -2.43
N GLU A 147 4.81 15.46 -2.48
CA GLU A 147 4.58 16.28 -1.30
C GLU A 147 3.20 16.01 -0.70
N ARG A 148 3.06 16.27 0.58
CA ARG A 148 1.81 16.02 1.29
C ARG A 148 0.74 17.03 0.89
N TYR A 149 -0.48 16.55 0.62
CA TYR A 149 -1.62 17.43 0.32
C TYR A 149 -2.11 18.22 1.54
N SER A 150 -1.94 17.69 2.75
CA SER A 150 -2.37 18.33 3.98
C SER A 150 -1.20 18.76 4.84
N LYS A 151 -1.33 19.91 5.49
CA LYS A 151 -0.35 20.39 6.47
C LYS A 151 -0.48 19.57 7.76
N LEU A 152 0.63 19.01 8.23
CA LEU A 152 0.73 18.41 9.54
C LEU A 152 1.20 19.48 10.53
N SER A 153 0.44 19.69 11.60
CA SER A 153 0.81 20.64 12.65
C SER A 153 0.72 19.95 14.03
N TYR A 154 1.70 20.21 14.86
CA TYR A 154 1.70 19.74 16.24
C TYR A 154 0.83 20.69 17.09
N SER A 155 -0.21 20.16 17.75
CA SER A 155 -1.14 20.95 18.58
C SER A 155 -0.91 20.77 20.08
N GLY A 156 0.22 20.22 20.49
CA GLY A 156 0.56 19.99 21.90
C GLY A 156 -0.02 18.67 22.46
N ILE A 157 0.07 18.52 23.78
CA ILE A 157 -0.38 17.34 24.52
C ILE A 157 -1.75 17.61 25.12
N LYS A 158 -2.69 16.70 24.91
CA LYS A 158 -4.03 16.75 25.51
C LYS A 158 -4.31 15.50 26.32
N LYS A 159 -5.00 15.64 27.47
CA LYS A 159 -5.56 14.49 28.19
C LYS A 159 -6.70 13.87 27.38
N ILE A 160 -6.89 12.55 27.47
CA ILE A 160 -7.95 11.81 26.76
C ILE A 160 -9.33 12.43 27.06
N SER A 161 -9.58 12.85 28.32
CA SER A 161 -10.82 13.53 28.72
C SER A 161 -11.10 14.86 27.98
N ARG A 162 -10.07 15.48 27.38
CA ARG A 162 -10.15 16.76 26.66
C ARG A 162 -10.04 16.61 25.15
N LEU A 163 -10.00 15.39 24.62
CA LEU A 163 -10.00 15.17 23.18
C LEU A 163 -11.33 15.59 22.56
N ASP A 164 -11.27 16.13 21.40
CA ASP A 164 -12.43 16.50 20.60
C ASP A 164 -13.20 15.25 20.12
N ARG A 165 -14.38 15.43 19.53
CA ARG A 165 -15.07 14.33 18.83
C ARG A 165 -14.37 14.01 17.50
N LYS A 166 -14.55 12.77 17.03
CA LYS A 166 -13.97 12.28 15.74
C LYS A 166 -12.44 12.36 15.72
N VAL A 167 -11.81 11.94 16.80
CA VAL A 167 -10.34 11.83 16.90
C VAL A 167 -9.92 10.39 16.68
N ALA A 168 -8.88 10.17 15.86
CA ALA A 168 -8.20 8.90 15.78
C ALA A 168 -7.06 8.86 16.80
N ILE A 169 -7.04 7.84 17.64
CA ILE A 169 -5.97 7.57 18.60
C ILE A 169 -5.19 6.38 18.09
N ILE A 170 -3.88 6.55 17.87
CA ILE A 170 -2.99 5.50 17.41
C ILE A 170 -2.21 4.97 18.60
N ALA A 171 -2.17 3.65 18.75
CA ALA A 171 -1.37 2.93 19.73
C ALA A 171 -0.52 1.86 19.03
N PHE A 172 0.49 1.37 19.72
CA PHE A 172 1.52 0.51 19.11
C PHE A 172 1.45 -0.95 19.55
N SER A 173 0.50 -1.30 20.44
CA SER A 173 0.21 -2.67 20.81
C SER A 173 -1.30 -2.91 20.90
N ILE A 174 -1.71 -4.16 20.77
CA ILE A 174 -3.11 -4.58 20.88
C ILE A 174 -3.65 -4.26 22.29
N GLU A 175 -2.85 -4.51 23.31
CA GLU A 175 -3.18 -4.24 24.71
C GLU A 175 -3.45 -2.74 24.95
N GLU A 176 -2.59 -1.88 24.41
CA GLU A 176 -2.77 -0.42 24.48
C GLU A 176 -4.04 0.03 23.76
N VAL A 177 -4.32 -0.54 22.57
CA VAL A 177 -5.55 -0.20 21.83
C VAL A 177 -6.79 -0.49 22.67
N TYR A 178 -6.87 -1.67 23.28
CA TYR A 178 -8.01 -2.02 24.13
C TYR A 178 -8.08 -1.21 25.41
N ALA A 179 -6.95 -0.98 26.08
CA ALA A 179 -6.91 -0.16 27.31
C ALA A 179 -7.36 1.28 27.03
N ILE A 180 -6.89 1.89 25.94
CA ILE A 180 -7.31 3.23 25.53
C ILE A 180 -8.78 3.25 25.12
N ALA A 181 -9.26 2.25 24.37
CA ALA A 181 -10.65 2.16 23.97
C ALA A 181 -11.59 2.08 25.20
N GLU A 182 -11.23 1.29 26.21
CA GLU A 182 -11.98 1.19 27.44
C GLU A 182 -11.99 2.52 28.22
N LEU A 183 -10.85 3.17 28.33
CA LEU A 183 -10.73 4.48 28.97
C LEU A 183 -11.58 5.54 28.25
N VAL A 184 -11.57 5.57 26.93
CA VAL A 184 -12.40 6.48 26.12
C VAL A 184 -13.89 6.19 26.33
N ARG A 185 -14.30 4.91 26.33
CA ARG A 185 -15.70 4.53 26.58
C ARG A 185 -16.19 5.01 27.95
N ARG A 186 -15.37 4.85 28.98
CA ARG A 186 -15.70 5.33 30.35
C ARG A 186 -15.81 6.85 30.44
N GLN A 187 -14.97 7.61 29.71
CA GLN A 187 -14.88 9.07 29.83
C GLN A 187 -15.69 9.83 28.79
N LYS A 188 -15.94 9.28 27.63
CA LYS A 188 -16.54 9.95 26.46
C LYS A 188 -17.76 9.24 25.89
N GLY A 189 -18.08 8.03 26.33
CA GLY A 189 -19.28 7.30 25.95
C GLY A 189 -19.17 6.42 24.71
N GLY A 190 -18.05 6.42 23.94
CA GLY A 190 -17.90 5.51 22.81
C GLY A 190 -16.52 5.54 22.15
N ALA A 191 -16.05 4.36 21.73
CA ALA A 191 -14.84 4.19 20.92
C ALA A 191 -15.02 3.01 19.98
N ALA A 192 -14.73 3.21 18.68
CA ALA A 192 -14.52 2.14 17.72
C ALA A 192 -13.06 1.69 17.77
N VAL A 193 -12.83 0.41 17.63
CA VAL A 193 -11.48 -0.20 17.52
C VAL A 193 -11.32 -0.72 16.10
N ILE A 194 -10.18 -0.38 15.49
CA ILE A 194 -9.77 -0.85 14.17
C ILE A 194 -8.38 -1.46 14.33
N MET A 195 -8.22 -2.70 13.87
CA MET A 195 -6.96 -3.47 13.93
C MET A 195 -6.68 -4.13 12.59
#